data_31868b59237a721b394b67dcd60b0a1d
#
_entry.id   31868b59237a721b394b67dcd60b0a1d
#
_cell.length_a   1.000
_cell.length_b   1.000
_cell.length_c   1.000
_cell.angle_alpha   90.00
_cell.angle_beta   90.00
_cell.angle_gamma   90.00
#
_symmetry.space_group_name_H-M   'P 1'
#
loop_
_entity.id
_entity.type
_entity.pdbx_description
1 polymer ?
#
loop_
_entity_poly.entity_id
_entity_poly.type
_entity_poly.pdbx_seq_one_letter_code
_entity_poly.pdbx_strand_id
1 'polypeptide(L)'
;MKNKTLGRIVLSMAMMASATAPAMALDYEAKPIMWLLQAPFRTAGALTGAAVSGGVSGPIDDGYHWFLKGTQHVAGKFGDEEGAGQIAAAVPIGGSTGMVLGGAHGVYRGFFHGFKKGWEKPFSRWSYITMEEK
;
A
#
# COMPACT_ATOMS: atom_id res chain seq x y z
N MET A 1 20.27 -26.38 -4.86
CA MET A 1 21.07 -25.13 -5.08
C MET A 1 20.61 -24.25 -6.25
N LYS A 2 19.66 -24.65 -7.09
CA LYS A 2 19.17 -23.88 -8.26
C LYS A 2 18.28 -22.65 -7.95
N ASN A 3 17.61 -22.60 -6.80
CA ASN A 3 16.63 -21.54 -6.51
C ASN A 3 17.24 -20.18 -6.09
N LYS A 4 18.48 -20.15 -5.58
CA LYS A 4 19.15 -18.91 -5.17
C LYS A 4 19.59 -18.04 -6.36
N THR A 5 19.92 -18.67 -7.48
CA THR A 5 20.33 -17.96 -8.70
C THR A 5 19.13 -17.32 -9.39
N LEU A 6 17.99 -18.02 -9.41
CA LEU A 6 16.75 -17.49 -9.98
C LEU A 6 16.26 -16.25 -9.22
N GLY A 7 16.29 -16.30 -7.89
CA GLY A 7 15.91 -15.15 -7.05
C GLY A 7 16.81 -13.93 -7.25
N ARG A 8 18.11 -14.14 -7.47
CA ARG A 8 19.07 -13.05 -7.75
C ARG A 8 18.82 -12.41 -9.12
N ILE A 9 18.51 -13.22 -10.14
CA ILE A 9 18.20 -12.73 -11.49
C ILE A 9 16.91 -11.92 -11.47
N VAL A 10 15.87 -12.41 -10.80
CA VAL A 10 14.58 -11.70 -10.67
C VAL A 10 14.77 -10.37 -9.92
N LEU A 11 15.55 -10.37 -8.84
CA LEU A 11 15.83 -9.15 -8.07
C LEU A 11 16.64 -8.12 -8.87
N SER A 12 17.65 -8.58 -9.65
CA SER A 12 18.46 -7.69 -10.49
C SER A 12 17.64 -7.12 -11.67
N MET A 13 16.75 -7.92 -12.26
CA MET A 13 15.82 -7.44 -13.29
C MET A 13 14.82 -6.42 -12.73
N ALA A 14 14.31 -6.64 -11.51
CA ALA A 14 13.43 -5.69 -10.84
C ALA A 14 14.14 -4.37 -10.51
N MET A 15 15.40 -4.42 -10.09
CA MET A 15 16.21 -3.21 -9.85
C MET A 15 16.56 -2.45 -11.13
N MET A 16 16.88 -3.14 -12.22
CA MET A 16 17.10 -2.49 -13.52
C MET A 16 15.83 -1.86 -14.08
N ALA A 17 14.69 -2.52 -13.94
CA ALA A 17 13.40 -1.97 -14.35
C ALA A 17 13.02 -0.69 -13.55
N SER A 18 13.38 -0.62 -12.27
CA SER A 18 13.11 0.56 -11.43
C SER A 18 13.97 1.78 -11.81
N ALA A 19 15.19 1.57 -12.32
CA ALA A 19 16.08 2.67 -12.71
C ALA A 19 15.67 3.35 -14.03
N THR A 20 14.95 2.63 -14.91
CA THR A 20 14.51 3.14 -16.23
C THR A 20 13.07 3.67 -16.24
N ALA A 21 12.33 3.48 -15.15
CA ALA A 21 10.92 3.82 -15.05
C ALA A 21 10.55 5.31 -15.22
N PRO A 22 11.33 6.29 -14.74
CA PRO A 22 10.95 7.70 -14.92
C PRO A 22 10.97 8.19 -16.36
N ALA A 23 11.73 7.54 -17.23
CA ALA A 23 11.83 7.92 -18.65
C ALA A 23 10.66 7.39 -19.52
N MET A 24 9.86 6.46 -19.00
CA MET A 24 8.79 5.79 -19.74
C MET A 24 7.36 6.29 -19.42
N ALA A 25 7.22 7.37 -18.67
CA ALA A 25 5.95 8.09 -18.51
C ALA A 25 5.64 8.91 -19.78
N LEU A 26 5.71 8.28 -20.95
CA LEU A 26 5.37 8.90 -22.22
C LEU A 26 3.86 8.90 -22.43
N ASP A 27 3.37 10.05 -22.89
CA ASP A 27 1.97 10.32 -23.20
C ASP A 27 1.28 9.16 -23.93
N TYR A 28 0.23 8.71 -23.31
CA TYR A 28 -0.43 7.43 -23.56
C TYR A 28 -1.40 7.44 -24.74
N GLU A 29 -1.85 8.60 -25.14
CA GLU A 29 -3.02 8.72 -26.01
C GLU A 29 -2.76 8.49 -27.50
N ALA A 30 -1.50 8.41 -27.94
CA ALA A 30 -1.23 8.51 -29.38
C ALA A 30 -0.74 7.24 -30.10
N LYS A 31 -0.35 6.14 -29.40
CA LYS A 31 0.29 5.00 -30.09
C LYS A 31 -0.07 3.63 -29.51
N PRO A 32 -0.99 2.86 -30.14
CA PRO A 32 -1.41 1.53 -29.67
C PRO A 32 -0.27 0.50 -29.60
N ILE A 33 0.78 0.64 -30.41
CA ILE A 33 1.96 -0.24 -30.43
C ILE A 33 2.80 -0.04 -29.16
N MET A 34 2.93 1.20 -28.68
CA MET A 34 3.65 1.50 -27.44
C MET A 34 2.94 0.92 -26.21
N TRP A 35 1.62 0.84 -26.27
CA TRP A 35 0.83 0.20 -25.22
C TRP A 35 1.17 -1.29 -25.07
N LEU A 36 1.28 -2.00 -26.18
CA LEU A 36 1.63 -3.43 -26.19
C LEU A 36 3.03 -3.68 -25.65
N LEU A 37 4.00 -2.83 -26.03
CA LEU A 37 5.38 -2.90 -25.53
C LEU A 37 5.49 -2.55 -24.04
N GLN A 38 4.61 -1.69 -23.53
CA GLN A 38 4.59 -1.30 -22.12
C GLN A 38 3.78 -2.25 -21.23
N ALA A 39 2.93 -3.11 -21.80
CA ALA A 39 2.08 -4.03 -21.06
C ALA A 39 2.85 -4.87 -20.01
N PRO A 40 4.00 -5.51 -20.31
CA PRO A 40 4.74 -6.28 -19.32
C PRO A 40 5.27 -5.41 -18.16
N PHE A 41 5.73 -4.19 -18.45
CA PHE A 41 6.21 -3.27 -17.42
C PHE A 41 5.08 -2.76 -16.53
N ARG A 42 3.91 -2.51 -17.11
CA ARG A 42 2.70 -2.11 -16.37
C ARG A 42 2.18 -3.22 -15.50
N THR A 43 2.16 -4.45 -16.01
CA THR A 43 1.77 -5.61 -15.22
C THR A 43 2.74 -5.82 -14.04
N ALA A 44 4.04 -5.74 -14.28
CA ALA A 44 5.03 -5.83 -13.22
C ALA A 44 4.88 -4.69 -12.19
N GLY A 45 4.67 -3.45 -12.65
CA GLY A 45 4.41 -2.29 -11.80
C GLY A 45 3.14 -2.41 -10.98
N ALA A 46 2.06 -2.93 -11.58
CA ALA A 46 0.80 -3.18 -10.89
C ALA A 46 0.95 -4.26 -9.81
N LEU A 47 1.62 -5.36 -10.12
CA LEU A 47 1.84 -6.45 -9.17
C LEU A 47 2.74 -6.03 -8.01
N THR A 48 3.85 -5.34 -8.29
CA THR A 48 4.74 -4.83 -7.23
C THR A 48 4.08 -3.74 -6.41
N GLY A 49 3.33 -2.83 -7.05
CA GLY A 49 2.54 -1.81 -6.37
C GLY A 49 1.49 -2.43 -5.45
N ALA A 50 0.73 -3.40 -5.95
CA ALA A 50 -0.26 -4.12 -5.15
C ALA A 50 0.37 -4.87 -3.97
N ALA A 51 1.51 -5.54 -4.18
CA ALA A 51 2.19 -6.28 -3.12
C ALA A 51 2.73 -5.35 -2.02
N VAL A 52 3.38 -4.25 -2.39
CA VAL A 52 3.95 -3.30 -1.41
C VAL A 52 2.85 -2.49 -0.73
N SER A 53 1.92 -1.94 -1.51
CA SER A 53 0.83 -1.11 -0.98
C SER A 53 -0.15 -1.94 -0.15
N GLY A 54 -0.53 -3.14 -0.62
CA GLY A 54 -1.40 -4.05 0.13
C GLY A 54 -0.72 -4.73 1.30
N GLY A 55 0.56 -5.09 1.17
CA GLY A 55 1.29 -5.82 2.21
C GLY A 55 1.89 -4.95 3.30
N VAL A 56 2.19 -3.69 3.04
CA VAL A 56 2.92 -2.81 3.97
C VAL A 56 2.20 -1.50 4.23
N SER A 57 2.08 -0.63 3.21
CA SER A 57 1.61 0.74 3.46
C SER A 57 0.12 0.81 3.81
N GLY A 58 -0.73 0.02 3.16
CA GLY A 58 -2.16 -0.03 3.45
C GLY A 58 -2.48 -0.49 4.87
N PRO A 59 -1.96 -1.64 5.32
CA PRO A 59 -2.16 -2.10 6.70
C PRO A 59 -1.64 -1.15 7.76
N ILE A 60 -0.51 -0.47 7.52
CA ILE A 60 0.05 0.49 8.46
C ILE A 60 -0.82 1.74 8.53
N ASP A 61 -1.21 2.29 7.40
CA ASP A 61 -2.00 3.51 7.31
C ASP A 61 -3.40 3.34 7.91
N ASP A 62 -4.17 2.38 7.40
CA ASP A 62 -5.51 2.10 7.91
C ASP A 62 -5.47 1.51 9.32
N GLY A 63 -4.49 0.67 9.64
CA GLY A 63 -4.31 0.13 10.99
C GLY A 63 -4.11 1.21 12.04
N TYR A 64 -3.29 2.21 11.75
CA TYR A 64 -3.08 3.36 12.64
C TYR A 64 -4.35 4.20 12.81
N HIS A 65 -5.03 4.51 11.71
CA HIS A 65 -6.27 5.28 11.75
C HIS A 65 -7.38 4.57 12.55
N TRP A 66 -7.54 3.29 12.33
CA TRP A 66 -8.55 2.49 13.04
C TRP A 66 -8.16 2.23 14.49
N PHE A 67 -6.86 2.14 14.79
CA PHE A 67 -6.38 2.11 16.17
C PHE A 67 -6.83 3.33 16.95
N LEU A 68 -6.62 4.53 16.41
CA LEU A 68 -7.05 5.78 17.04
C LEU A 68 -8.57 5.84 17.21
N LYS A 69 -9.33 5.60 16.12
CA LYS A 69 -10.78 5.62 16.16
C LYS A 69 -11.36 4.56 17.08
N GLY A 70 -10.81 3.35 17.08
CA GLY A 70 -11.22 2.28 17.96
C GLY A 70 -10.99 2.62 19.43
N THR A 71 -9.82 3.21 19.74
CA THR A 71 -9.51 3.67 21.09
C THR A 71 -10.47 4.77 21.54
N GLN A 72 -10.69 5.79 20.73
CA GLN A 72 -11.62 6.89 21.04
C GLN A 72 -13.04 6.40 21.22
N HIS A 73 -13.52 5.51 20.35
CA HIS A 73 -14.85 4.94 20.46
C HIS A 73 -15.07 4.17 21.77
N VAL A 74 -14.07 3.39 22.21
CA VAL A 74 -14.15 2.68 23.49
C VAL A 74 -14.00 3.64 24.67
N ALA A 75 -13.11 4.65 24.56
CA ALA A 75 -12.96 5.69 25.61
C ALA A 75 -14.27 6.45 25.83
N GLY A 76 -15.01 6.79 24.76
CA GLY A 76 -16.33 7.43 24.86
C GLY A 76 -17.37 6.59 25.61
N LYS A 77 -17.24 5.25 25.57
CA LYS A 77 -18.10 4.37 26.40
C LYS A 77 -17.77 4.46 27.89
N PHE A 78 -16.58 4.92 28.24
CA PHE A 78 -16.17 5.18 29.63
C PHE A 78 -16.47 6.62 30.10
N GLY A 79 -17.06 7.44 29.21
CA GLY A 79 -17.59 8.76 29.53
C GLY A 79 -16.91 9.93 28.82
N ASP A 80 -15.66 9.82 28.38
CA ASP A 80 -14.95 10.90 27.68
C ASP A 80 -14.01 10.34 26.62
N GLU A 81 -14.24 10.74 25.37
CA GLU A 81 -13.43 10.30 24.22
C GLU A 81 -12.00 10.88 24.24
N GLU A 82 -11.80 12.00 24.90
CA GLU A 82 -10.53 12.73 24.97
C GLU A 82 -9.85 12.61 26.34
N GLY A 83 -10.51 12.01 27.32
CA GLY A 83 -9.98 11.84 28.66
C GLY A 83 -8.76 10.91 28.69
N ALA A 84 -7.61 11.37 29.20
CA ALA A 84 -6.37 10.60 29.21
C ALA A 84 -6.49 9.23 29.93
N GLY A 85 -7.25 9.17 31.02
CA GLY A 85 -7.51 7.93 31.76
C GLY A 85 -8.38 6.95 30.97
N GLN A 86 -9.44 7.45 30.32
CA GLN A 86 -10.35 6.69 29.49
C GLN A 86 -9.65 6.14 28.25
N ILE A 87 -8.83 6.97 27.59
CA ILE A 87 -8.00 6.55 26.47
C ILE A 87 -7.03 5.44 26.90
N ALA A 88 -6.31 5.62 28.00
CA ALA A 88 -5.38 4.61 28.51
C ALA A 88 -6.07 3.27 28.79
N ALA A 89 -7.26 3.28 29.36
CA ALA A 89 -8.08 2.09 29.61
C ALA A 89 -8.65 1.47 28.32
N ALA A 90 -8.94 2.30 27.30
CA ALA A 90 -9.52 1.86 26.04
C ALA A 90 -8.50 1.25 25.06
N VAL A 91 -7.22 1.62 25.16
CA VAL A 91 -6.16 1.14 24.23
C VAL A 91 -6.11 -0.39 24.11
N PRO A 92 -6.11 -1.19 25.20
CA PRO A 92 -6.00 -2.64 25.07
C PRO A 92 -7.13 -3.29 24.26
N ILE A 93 -8.32 -2.73 24.34
CA ILE A 93 -9.52 -3.29 23.68
C ILE A 93 -9.80 -2.56 22.36
N GLY A 94 -10.01 -1.26 22.42
CA GLY A 94 -10.37 -0.43 21.26
C GLY A 94 -9.23 -0.30 20.25
N GLY A 95 -8.02 -0.08 20.76
CA GLY A 95 -6.84 0.06 19.93
C GLY A 95 -6.47 -1.23 19.22
N SER A 96 -6.38 -2.35 19.95
CA SER A 96 -6.04 -3.64 19.35
C SER A 96 -7.08 -4.11 18.33
N THR A 97 -8.37 -4.00 18.65
CA THR A 97 -9.45 -4.36 17.73
C THR A 97 -9.45 -3.45 16.50
N GLY A 98 -9.29 -2.15 16.71
CA GLY A 98 -9.18 -1.17 15.63
C GLY A 98 -7.99 -1.47 14.71
N MET A 99 -6.83 -1.76 15.26
CA MET A 99 -5.62 -2.08 14.49
C MET A 99 -5.79 -3.33 13.62
N VAL A 100 -6.40 -4.39 14.15
CA VAL A 100 -6.65 -5.63 13.40
C VAL A 100 -7.65 -5.40 12.27
N LEU A 101 -8.78 -4.74 12.54
CA LEU A 101 -9.79 -4.45 11.53
C LEU A 101 -9.27 -3.46 10.48
N GLY A 102 -8.59 -2.40 10.92
CA GLY A 102 -7.96 -1.43 10.05
C GLY A 102 -6.84 -2.03 9.20
N GLY A 103 -6.01 -2.89 9.78
CA GLY A 103 -4.98 -3.61 9.04
C GLY A 103 -5.57 -4.49 7.94
N ALA A 104 -6.61 -5.27 8.25
CA ALA A 104 -7.30 -6.10 7.26
C ALA A 104 -7.95 -5.27 6.14
N HIS A 105 -8.61 -4.15 6.50
CA HIS A 105 -9.15 -3.21 5.52
C HIS A 105 -8.07 -2.56 4.68
N GLY A 106 -6.95 -2.18 5.30
CA GLY A 106 -5.79 -1.59 4.65
C GLY A 106 -5.11 -2.50 3.64
N VAL A 107 -5.04 -3.82 3.91
CA VAL A 107 -4.58 -4.82 2.92
C VAL A 107 -5.43 -4.74 1.66
N TYR A 108 -6.74 -4.80 1.82
CA TYR A 108 -7.67 -4.75 0.69
C TYR A 108 -7.56 -3.44 -0.09
N ARG A 109 -7.69 -2.31 0.60
CA ARG A 109 -7.59 -0.98 -0.01
C ARG A 109 -6.23 -0.75 -0.66
N GLY A 110 -5.15 -1.08 0.05
CA GLY A 110 -3.79 -0.94 -0.44
C GLY A 110 -3.51 -1.79 -1.68
N PHE A 111 -4.01 -3.02 -1.72
CA PHE A 111 -3.87 -3.88 -2.89
C PHE A 111 -4.47 -3.26 -4.14
N PHE A 112 -5.72 -2.82 -4.09
CA PHE A 112 -6.39 -2.20 -5.23
C PHE A 112 -5.78 -0.84 -5.62
N HIS A 113 -5.39 -0.04 -4.62
CA HIS A 113 -4.70 1.21 -4.86
C HIS A 113 -3.37 0.98 -5.58
N GLY A 114 -2.53 0.12 -5.04
CA GLY A 114 -1.22 -0.20 -5.62
C GLY A 114 -1.33 -0.83 -7.00
N PHE A 115 -2.32 -1.70 -7.21
CA PHE A 115 -2.58 -2.28 -8.52
C PHE A 115 -2.95 -1.22 -9.56
N LYS A 116 -3.94 -0.36 -9.24
CA LYS A 116 -4.40 0.71 -10.15
C LYS A 116 -3.28 1.70 -10.44
N LYS A 117 -2.63 2.23 -9.41
CA LYS A 117 -1.55 3.21 -9.57
C LYS A 117 -0.29 2.62 -10.18
N GLY A 118 0.03 1.37 -9.87
CA GLY A 118 1.12 0.65 -10.51
C GLY A 118 0.87 0.34 -11.98
N TRP A 119 -0.39 0.20 -12.38
CA TRP A 119 -0.78 0.09 -13.79
C TRP A 119 -0.67 1.43 -14.53
N GLU A 120 -1.16 2.52 -13.92
CA GLU A 120 -1.13 3.87 -14.50
C GLU A 120 0.30 4.43 -14.58
N LYS A 121 1.06 4.30 -13.48
CA LYS A 121 2.41 4.82 -13.33
C LYS A 121 3.30 3.75 -12.70
N PRO A 122 3.82 2.80 -13.50
CA PRO A 122 4.60 1.69 -12.98
C PRO A 122 5.84 2.21 -12.24
N PHE A 123 6.13 1.58 -11.09
CA PHE A 123 7.28 1.87 -10.23
C PHE A 123 7.35 3.31 -9.68
N SER A 124 6.24 4.04 -9.66
CA SER A 124 6.18 5.35 -9.02
C SER A 124 5.98 5.22 -7.51
N ARG A 125 6.42 6.24 -6.75
CA ARG A 125 6.18 6.27 -5.30
C ARG A 125 4.69 6.19 -4.94
N TRP A 126 3.82 6.73 -5.80
CA TRP A 126 2.37 6.71 -5.65
C TRP A 126 1.74 5.32 -5.78
N SER A 127 2.42 4.38 -6.43
CA SER A 127 1.97 2.99 -6.48
C SER A 127 2.27 2.22 -5.19
N TYR A 128 3.18 2.73 -4.35
CA TYR A 128 3.64 2.07 -3.14
C TYR A 128 3.05 2.67 -1.86
N ILE A 129 2.66 3.94 -1.88
CA ILE A 129 2.20 4.68 -0.71
C ILE A 129 0.71 4.95 -0.82
N THR A 130 -0.06 4.53 0.19
CA THR A 130 -1.51 4.72 0.27
C THR A 130 -1.92 6.01 0.98
N MET A 131 -0.96 6.72 1.59
CA MET A 131 -1.25 7.98 2.29
C MET A 131 -1.89 8.98 1.33
N GLU A 132 -3.10 9.42 1.63
CA GLU A 132 -3.71 10.54 0.94
C GLU A 132 -2.95 11.81 1.31
N GLU A 133 -2.42 12.49 0.30
CA GLU A 133 -2.06 13.89 0.49
C GLU A 133 -3.35 14.66 0.82
N LYS A 134 -3.44 15.13 2.06
CA LYS A 134 -4.44 16.11 2.48
C LYS A 134 -4.02 17.49 2.01
#